data_8af5d8e16a24a922adf782bb5aa439e1
#
_entry.id   8af5d8e16a24a922adf782bb5aa439e1
#
_cell.length_a   1.000
_cell.length_b   1.000
_cell.length_c   1.000
_cell.angle_alpha   90.00
_cell.angle_beta   90.00
_cell.angle_gamma   90.00
#
_symmetry.space_group_name_H-M   'P 1'
#
loop_
_entity.id
_entity.type
_entity.pdbx_description
1 polymer ?
#
loop_
_entity_poly.entity_id
_entity_poly.type
_entity_poly.pdbx_seq_one_letter_code
_entity_poly.pdbx_strand_id
1 'polypeptide(L)'
;HECSSAASDVYKRQIMNQTNYPEGWDIWIYEEKATLIPGVKDFLVSAQNKGVKIFYVTNRRTVYEEATKNNIKKLGLPFDDDIDVLLTRGENGWGSSKASRRSHVSKDHRVIMMFGDNLNDFFDLPDKADYVTRKDSVLEYENMWGNKWFMLANPVYGHWEQSIYGFELLDEESKTKAKLENIRVN
;
A
#
# COMPACT_ATOMS: atom_id res chain seq x y z
N HIS A 1 4.10 5.99 -0.73
CA HIS A 1 3.68 4.61 -0.63
C HIS A 1 4.67 3.79 0.20
N GLU A 2 4.16 2.90 1.05
CA GLU A 2 4.98 2.04 1.89
C GLU A 2 5.72 1.02 1.03
N CYS A 3 6.92 1.37 0.64
CA CYS A 3 7.84 0.40 0.05
C CYS A 3 8.51 -0.50 1.12
N SER A 4 7.99 -0.48 2.34
CA SER A 4 8.37 -1.46 3.33
C SER A 4 7.67 -2.75 2.97
N SER A 5 8.43 -3.76 2.73
CA SER A 5 7.87 -5.03 2.32
C SER A 5 6.93 -5.56 3.42
N ALA A 6 5.69 -5.88 3.05
CA ALA A 6 4.83 -6.72 3.85
C ALA A 6 5.58 -7.98 4.36
N ALA A 7 6.58 -8.44 3.61
CA ALA A 7 7.46 -9.53 4.00
C ALA A 7 8.31 -9.24 5.24
N SER A 8 8.85 -8.02 5.42
CA SER A 8 9.63 -7.71 6.63
C SER A 8 8.76 -7.60 7.88
N ASP A 9 7.51 -7.15 7.72
CA ASP A 9 6.53 -7.13 8.79
C ASP A 9 6.12 -8.56 9.21
N VAL A 10 5.81 -9.43 8.25
CA VAL A 10 5.46 -10.83 8.52
C VAL A 10 6.59 -11.58 9.19
N TYR A 11 7.83 -11.42 8.73
CA TYR A 11 8.99 -12.06 9.33
C TYR A 11 9.18 -11.64 10.79
N LYS A 12 9.04 -10.35 11.10
CA LYS A 12 9.11 -9.87 12.48
C LYS A 12 7.99 -10.38 13.35
N ARG A 13 6.77 -10.43 12.86
CA ARG A 13 5.63 -10.98 13.61
C ARG A 13 5.83 -12.46 13.93
N GLN A 14 6.38 -13.23 12.99
CA GLN A 14 6.73 -14.63 13.24
C GLN A 14 7.76 -14.78 14.36
N ILE A 15 8.80 -13.92 14.39
CA ILE A 15 9.80 -13.92 15.47
C ILE A 15 9.17 -13.54 16.81
N MET A 16 8.18 -12.63 16.81
CA MET A 16 7.48 -12.17 18.02
C MET A 16 6.31 -13.07 18.43
N ASN A 17 6.09 -14.21 17.77
CA ASN A 17 4.91 -15.07 17.93
C ASN A 17 3.57 -14.35 17.71
N GLN A 18 3.56 -13.28 16.93
CA GLN A 18 2.36 -12.50 16.60
C GLN A 18 1.93 -12.89 15.19
N THR A 19 0.96 -13.76 15.08
CA THR A 19 0.54 -14.34 13.79
C THR A 19 -0.55 -13.56 13.08
N ASN A 20 -1.25 -12.68 13.80
CA ASN A 20 -2.44 -11.99 13.27
C ASN A 20 -2.25 -10.48 13.17
N TYR A 21 -2.49 -9.91 11.99
CA TYR A 21 -2.69 -8.48 11.83
C TYR A 21 -3.98 -8.06 12.60
N PRO A 22 -3.99 -6.98 13.41
CA PRO A 22 -2.97 -5.90 13.49
C PRO A 22 -1.98 -6.02 14.66
N GLU A 23 -1.86 -7.16 15.33
CA GLU A 23 -0.97 -7.33 16.49
C GLU A 23 0.49 -6.99 16.14
N GLY A 24 1.13 -6.17 16.99
CA GLY A 24 2.53 -5.75 16.80
C GLY A 24 2.77 -4.74 15.68
N TRP A 25 1.73 -4.32 14.95
CA TRP A 25 1.85 -3.36 13.87
C TRP A 25 2.33 -1.98 14.34
N ASP A 26 1.80 -1.50 15.43
CA ASP A 26 2.20 -0.24 16.07
C ASP A 26 3.65 -0.28 16.55
N ILE A 27 4.06 -1.38 17.21
CA ILE A 27 5.43 -1.58 17.65
C ILE A 27 6.39 -1.48 16.46
N TRP A 28 6.08 -2.20 15.37
CA TRP A 28 6.89 -2.18 14.16
C TRP A 28 6.98 -0.80 13.51
N ILE A 29 5.90 -0.02 13.49
CA ILE A 29 5.93 1.35 12.96
C ILE A 29 6.86 2.24 13.80
N TYR A 30 6.73 2.18 15.14
CA TYR A 30 7.56 2.98 16.04
C TYR A 30 9.03 2.58 16.08
N GLU A 31 9.38 1.38 15.62
CA GLU A 31 10.79 1.01 15.43
C GLU A 31 11.47 1.81 14.30
N GLU A 32 10.71 2.36 13.35
CA GLU A 32 11.20 3.14 12.21
C GLU A 32 12.32 2.42 11.43
N LYS A 33 12.20 1.10 11.26
CA LYS A 33 13.22 0.23 10.65
C LYS A 33 12.73 -0.45 9.37
N ALA A 34 11.67 0.07 8.74
CA ALA A 34 11.25 -0.45 7.45
C ALA A 34 12.35 -0.30 6.41
N THR A 35 12.45 -1.28 5.53
CA THR A 35 13.46 -1.32 4.47
C THR A 35 12.85 -0.99 3.11
N LEU A 36 13.68 -0.62 2.16
CA LEU A 36 13.24 -0.30 0.80
C LEU A 36 13.24 -1.52 -0.11
N ILE A 37 12.31 -1.51 -1.07
CA ILE A 37 12.42 -2.35 -2.25
C ILE A 37 13.64 -1.89 -3.06
N PRO A 38 14.48 -2.82 -3.57
CA PRO A 38 15.65 -2.44 -4.36
C PRO A 38 15.32 -1.49 -5.51
N GLY A 39 16.13 -0.44 -5.68
CA GLY A 39 15.99 0.56 -6.74
C GLY A 39 15.01 1.70 -6.46
N VAL A 40 14.12 1.59 -5.46
CA VAL A 40 13.12 2.64 -5.16
C VAL A 40 13.77 3.96 -4.80
N LYS A 41 14.81 3.95 -3.97
CA LYS A 41 15.50 5.19 -3.57
C LYS A 41 16.07 5.93 -4.79
N ASP A 42 16.85 5.23 -5.61
CA ASP A 42 17.50 5.84 -6.78
C ASP A 42 16.48 6.38 -7.77
N PHE A 43 15.37 5.63 -7.96
CA PHE A 43 14.25 6.07 -8.79
C PHE A 43 13.62 7.36 -8.28
N LEU A 44 13.24 7.41 -6.98
CA LEU A 44 12.56 8.58 -6.41
C LEU A 44 13.47 9.80 -6.34
N VAL A 45 14.74 9.63 -5.99
CA VAL A 45 15.74 10.72 -6.01
C VAL A 45 15.95 11.24 -7.44
N SER A 46 16.05 10.34 -8.43
CA SER A 46 16.15 10.74 -9.83
C SER A 46 14.91 11.51 -10.31
N ALA A 47 13.72 11.08 -9.89
CA ALA A 47 12.47 11.77 -10.21
C ALA A 47 12.44 13.17 -9.57
N GLN A 48 12.80 13.30 -8.30
CA GLN A 48 12.89 14.58 -7.61
C GLN A 48 13.87 15.53 -8.31
N ASN A 49 15.03 15.04 -8.72
CA ASN A 49 16.04 15.84 -9.44
C ASN A 49 15.54 16.34 -10.80
N LYS A 50 14.49 15.71 -11.35
CA LYS A 50 13.80 16.15 -12.57
C LYS A 50 12.59 17.03 -12.30
N GLY A 51 12.41 17.50 -11.06
CA GLY A 51 11.32 18.38 -10.66
C GLY A 51 9.99 17.64 -10.37
N VAL A 52 10.00 16.31 -10.25
CA VAL A 52 8.81 15.54 -9.85
C VAL A 52 8.65 15.59 -8.35
N LYS A 53 7.47 15.99 -7.88
CA LYS A 53 7.11 15.97 -6.47
C LYS A 53 6.61 14.58 -6.07
N ILE A 54 7.07 14.09 -4.92
CA ILE A 54 6.73 12.76 -4.41
C ILE A 54 5.72 12.91 -3.29
N PHE A 55 4.60 12.19 -3.39
CA PHE A 55 3.58 12.09 -2.35
C PHE A 55 3.49 10.66 -1.82
N TYR A 56 3.35 10.53 -0.52
CA TYR A 56 3.18 9.27 0.19
C TYR A 56 1.75 9.16 0.71
N VAL A 57 0.94 8.30 0.11
CA VAL A 57 -0.47 8.13 0.46
C VAL A 57 -0.66 6.80 1.17
N THR A 58 -0.89 6.83 2.48
CA THR A 58 -0.89 5.62 3.31
C THR A 58 -2.17 5.48 4.15
N ASN A 59 -2.57 4.24 4.43
CA ASN A 59 -3.64 3.93 5.39
C ASN A 59 -3.13 3.81 6.84
N ARG A 60 -1.86 4.11 7.12
CA ARG A 60 -1.42 4.36 8.48
C ARG A 60 -2.22 5.52 9.05
N ARG A 61 -2.65 5.38 10.32
CA ARG A 61 -3.38 6.45 10.99
C ARG A 61 -2.45 7.61 11.32
N THR A 62 -3.01 8.81 11.42
CA THR A 62 -2.28 10.05 11.75
C THR A 62 -1.42 9.94 13.01
N VAL A 63 -1.83 9.10 13.98
CA VAL A 63 -1.01 8.86 15.19
C VAL A 63 0.39 8.28 14.88
N TYR A 64 0.56 7.64 13.70
CA TYR A 64 1.83 7.07 13.26
C TYR A 64 2.59 7.94 12.25
N GLU A 65 2.10 9.14 11.99
CA GLU A 65 2.63 10.01 10.94
C GLU A 65 4.09 10.38 11.19
N GLU A 66 4.42 10.82 12.41
CA GLU A 66 5.78 11.21 12.75
C GLU A 66 6.77 10.04 12.62
N ALA A 67 6.43 8.86 13.13
CA ALA A 67 7.27 7.68 12.98
C ALA A 67 7.44 7.27 11.51
N THR A 68 6.38 7.42 10.69
CA THR A 68 6.43 7.15 9.26
C THR A 68 7.32 8.17 8.54
N LYS A 69 7.19 9.45 8.84
CA LYS A 69 8.04 10.54 8.34
C LYS A 69 9.51 10.31 8.68
N ASN A 70 9.79 9.98 9.93
CA ASN A 70 11.15 9.70 10.39
C ASN A 70 11.76 8.52 9.62
N ASN A 71 11.01 7.44 9.41
CA ASN A 71 11.50 6.30 8.66
C ASN A 71 11.78 6.66 7.19
N ILE A 72 10.90 7.42 6.53
CA ILE A 72 11.10 7.91 5.15
C ILE A 72 12.39 8.72 5.07
N LYS A 73 12.61 9.66 5.99
CA LYS A 73 13.81 10.51 6.03
C LYS A 73 15.08 9.71 6.34
N LYS A 74 15.04 8.77 7.28
CA LYS A 74 16.16 7.87 7.60
C LYS A 74 16.59 7.03 6.40
N LEU A 75 15.66 6.63 5.56
CA LEU A 75 15.92 5.89 4.33
C LEU A 75 16.53 6.79 3.22
N GLY A 76 16.53 8.10 3.41
CA GLY A 76 17.00 9.08 2.43
C GLY A 76 16.08 9.19 1.22
N LEU A 77 14.79 8.95 1.41
CA LEU A 77 13.79 9.20 0.38
C LEU A 77 13.44 10.69 0.30
N PRO A 78 13.06 11.20 -0.88
CA PRO A 78 12.60 12.58 -1.04
C PRO A 78 11.46 12.90 -0.09
N PHE A 79 11.57 13.96 0.67
CA PHE A 79 10.53 14.48 1.54
C PHE A 79 10.54 16.01 1.50
N ASP A 80 9.39 16.60 1.30
CA ASP A 80 9.21 18.04 1.29
C ASP A 80 8.63 18.45 2.65
N ASP A 81 9.33 19.30 3.38
CA ASP A 81 8.88 19.79 4.68
C ASP A 81 8.02 21.07 4.56
N ASP A 82 8.00 21.70 3.39
CA ASP A 82 7.25 22.94 3.14
C ASP A 82 5.79 22.67 2.75
N ILE A 83 5.49 21.46 2.28
CA ILE A 83 4.14 21.03 1.95
C ILE A 83 3.85 19.65 2.56
N ASP A 84 2.60 19.39 2.81
CA ASP A 84 2.17 18.08 3.27
C ASP A 84 2.24 17.05 2.13
N VAL A 85 3.26 16.20 2.17
CA VAL A 85 3.50 15.13 1.22
C VAL A 85 3.20 13.74 1.79
N LEU A 86 2.90 13.62 3.09
CA LEU A 86 2.59 12.36 3.76
C LEU A 86 1.12 12.33 4.19
N LEU A 87 0.27 11.85 3.33
CA LEU A 87 -1.19 11.87 3.50
C LEU A 87 -1.66 10.61 4.23
N THR A 88 -1.99 10.76 5.51
CA THR A 88 -2.35 9.66 6.40
C THR A 88 -3.87 9.45 6.49
N ARG A 89 -4.28 8.28 7.00
CA ARG A 89 -5.68 8.01 7.31
C ARG A 89 -6.08 8.71 8.61
N GLY A 90 -7.20 9.43 8.59
CA GLY A 90 -7.75 10.19 9.73
C GLY A 90 -7.42 11.67 9.67
N GLU A 91 -6.38 12.05 8.94
CA GLU A 91 -6.06 13.43 8.62
C GLU A 91 -7.17 14.03 7.73
N ASN A 92 -7.51 15.29 7.94
CA ASN A 92 -8.58 15.98 7.18
C ASN A 92 -9.91 15.18 7.06
N GLY A 93 -10.18 14.25 7.97
CA GLY A 93 -11.34 13.39 7.93
C GLY A 93 -11.25 12.24 6.89
N TRP A 94 -10.08 11.99 6.31
CA TRP A 94 -9.90 10.93 5.31
C TRP A 94 -10.05 9.52 5.90
N GLY A 95 -10.89 8.72 5.26
CA GLY A 95 -11.13 7.32 5.59
C GLY A 95 -10.08 6.36 5.03
N SER A 96 -10.45 5.08 4.91
CA SER A 96 -9.60 4.04 4.34
C SER A 96 -9.47 4.10 2.82
N SER A 97 -10.47 4.63 2.10
CA SER A 97 -10.32 4.89 0.66
C SER A 97 -9.24 5.94 0.43
N LYS A 98 -8.38 5.69 -0.55
CA LYS A 98 -7.34 6.64 -0.96
C LYS A 98 -7.83 7.67 -2.00
N ALA A 99 -9.09 7.57 -2.46
CA ALA A 99 -9.64 8.46 -3.49
C ALA A 99 -9.58 9.94 -3.10
N SER A 100 -10.03 10.26 -1.89
CA SER A 100 -10.03 11.64 -1.40
C SER A 100 -8.62 12.23 -1.34
N ARG A 101 -7.62 11.42 -0.94
CA ARG A 101 -6.21 11.83 -0.91
C ARG A 101 -5.63 11.98 -2.31
N ARG A 102 -5.93 11.04 -3.24
CA ARG A 102 -5.57 11.20 -4.67
C ARG A 102 -6.19 12.46 -5.26
N SER A 103 -7.48 12.71 -4.98
CA SER A 103 -8.16 13.93 -5.43
C SER A 103 -7.55 15.19 -4.81
N HIS A 104 -7.11 15.13 -3.56
CA HIS A 104 -6.42 16.24 -2.91
C HIS A 104 -5.12 16.59 -3.64
N VAL A 105 -4.27 15.61 -3.91
CA VAL A 105 -3.03 15.82 -4.69
C VAL A 105 -3.34 16.36 -6.09
N SER A 106 -4.37 15.85 -6.75
CA SER A 106 -4.73 16.22 -8.12
C SER A 106 -5.29 17.64 -8.27
N LYS A 107 -5.63 18.33 -7.18
CA LYS A 107 -6.07 19.75 -7.24
C LYS A 107 -4.93 20.66 -7.71
N ASP A 108 -3.74 20.43 -7.19
CA ASP A 108 -2.59 21.33 -7.38
C ASP A 108 -1.46 20.69 -8.20
N HIS A 109 -1.51 19.36 -8.39
CA HIS A 109 -0.46 18.61 -9.06
C HIS A 109 -1.03 17.65 -10.11
N ARG A 110 -0.37 17.59 -11.27
CA ARG A 110 -0.64 16.56 -12.27
C ARG A 110 0.00 15.25 -11.84
N VAL A 111 -0.80 14.27 -11.49
CA VAL A 111 -0.30 12.91 -11.19
C VAL A 111 0.21 12.26 -12.48
N ILE A 112 1.50 11.95 -12.51
CA ILE A 112 2.15 11.36 -13.68
C ILE A 112 2.40 9.85 -13.51
N MET A 113 2.63 9.39 -12.28
CA MET A 113 2.85 7.98 -11.96
C MET A 113 2.25 7.64 -10.60
N MET A 114 1.77 6.41 -10.46
CA MET A 114 1.34 5.85 -9.18
C MET A 114 1.98 4.48 -8.97
N PHE A 115 2.38 4.22 -7.73
CA PHE A 115 2.91 2.95 -7.27
C PHE A 115 2.05 2.48 -6.10
N GLY A 116 1.69 1.21 -6.08
CA GLY A 116 0.86 0.64 -5.03
C GLY A 116 0.94 -0.87 -5.01
N ASP A 117 0.56 -1.49 -3.91
CA ASP A 117 0.53 -2.94 -3.73
C ASP A 117 -0.91 -3.49 -3.65
N ASN A 118 -1.89 -2.61 -3.81
CA ASN A 118 -3.31 -2.96 -3.83
C ASN A 118 -4.03 -2.18 -4.95
N LEU A 119 -4.99 -2.80 -5.63
CA LEU A 119 -5.77 -2.13 -6.68
C LEU A 119 -6.44 -0.83 -6.19
N ASN A 120 -6.89 -0.82 -4.92
CA ASN A 120 -7.47 0.37 -4.31
C ASN A 120 -6.49 1.55 -4.13
N ASP A 121 -5.21 1.36 -4.39
CA ASP A 121 -4.23 2.45 -4.44
C ASP A 121 -4.39 3.29 -5.71
N PHE A 122 -4.88 2.70 -6.79
CA PHE A 122 -4.99 3.31 -8.11
C PHE A 122 -6.39 3.84 -8.42
N PHE A 123 -7.41 3.07 -8.10
CA PHE A 123 -8.83 3.41 -8.33
C PHE A 123 -9.70 2.79 -7.23
N ASP A 124 -10.94 3.24 -7.13
CA ASP A 124 -11.87 2.68 -6.17
C ASP A 124 -12.59 1.48 -6.77
N LEU A 125 -12.54 0.38 -6.05
CA LEU A 125 -13.33 -0.80 -6.32
C LEU A 125 -14.65 -0.75 -5.51
N PRO A 126 -15.71 -1.41 -5.99
CA PRO A 126 -16.88 -1.68 -5.17
C PRO A 126 -16.49 -2.34 -3.85
N ASP A 127 -17.26 -2.07 -2.80
CA ASP A 127 -17.04 -2.76 -1.52
C ASP A 127 -17.13 -4.28 -1.72
N LYS A 128 -16.19 -5.00 -1.11
CA LYS A 128 -16.08 -6.46 -1.24
C LYS A 128 -16.03 -7.00 -2.67
N ALA A 129 -15.40 -6.25 -3.57
CA ALA A 129 -15.23 -6.67 -4.96
C ALA A 129 -14.60 -8.08 -5.04
N ASP A 130 -15.30 -9.01 -5.64
CA ASP A 130 -14.84 -10.38 -5.87
C ASP A 130 -13.71 -10.44 -6.92
N TYR A 131 -13.18 -11.64 -7.13
CA TYR A 131 -12.08 -11.85 -8.07
C TYR A 131 -12.43 -11.41 -9.51
N VAL A 132 -13.66 -11.69 -9.97
CA VAL A 132 -14.08 -11.36 -11.35
C VAL A 132 -14.15 -9.84 -11.52
N THR A 133 -14.83 -9.15 -10.62
CA THR A 133 -14.95 -7.68 -10.60
C THR A 133 -13.57 -7.03 -10.56
N ARG A 134 -12.64 -7.56 -9.75
CA ARG A 134 -11.27 -7.05 -9.64
C ARG A 134 -10.50 -7.24 -10.94
N LYS A 135 -10.63 -8.40 -11.58
CA LYS A 135 -10.00 -8.71 -12.87
C LYS A 135 -10.52 -7.79 -13.98
N ASP A 136 -11.84 -7.63 -14.08
CA ASP A 136 -12.45 -6.80 -15.11
C ASP A 136 -12.04 -5.33 -14.95
N SER A 137 -11.98 -4.84 -13.70
CA SER A 137 -11.49 -3.50 -13.42
C SER A 137 -10.02 -3.30 -13.82
N VAL A 138 -9.17 -4.32 -13.68
CA VAL A 138 -7.77 -4.24 -14.17
C VAL A 138 -7.74 -4.12 -15.68
N LEU A 139 -8.60 -4.86 -16.40
CA LEU A 139 -8.68 -4.81 -17.88
C LEU A 139 -9.23 -3.46 -18.38
N GLU A 140 -10.16 -2.84 -17.65
CA GLU A 140 -10.68 -1.50 -17.97
C GLU A 140 -9.56 -0.46 -18.04
N TYR A 141 -8.54 -0.60 -17.18
CA TYR A 141 -7.41 0.32 -17.10
C TYR A 141 -6.11 -0.23 -17.72
N GLU A 142 -6.21 -1.18 -18.67
CA GLU A 142 -5.02 -1.85 -19.22
C GLU A 142 -3.95 -0.88 -19.73
N ASN A 143 -4.34 0.23 -20.35
CA ASN A 143 -3.44 1.26 -20.88
C ASN A 143 -2.66 2.03 -19.80
N MET A 144 -3.05 1.91 -18.54
CA MET A 144 -2.40 2.58 -17.42
C MET A 144 -1.26 1.74 -16.85
N TRP A 145 -1.40 0.42 -16.87
CA TRP A 145 -0.43 -0.51 -16.27
C TRP A 145 0.89 -0.53 -17.03
N GLY A 146 1.99 -0.46 -16.26
CA GLY A 146 3.34 -0.38 -16.82
C GLY A 146 3.71 0.95 -17.49
N ASN A 147 2.75 1.87 -17.61
CA ASN A 147 2.95 3.19 -18.19
C ASN A 147 2.89 4.30 -17.12
N LYS A 148 1.76 4.36 -16.41
CA LYS A 148 1.52 5.34 -15.34
C LYS A 148 1.27 4.69 -13.99
N TRP A 149 0.80 3.46 -13.98
CA TRP A 149 0.48 2.68 -12.79
C TRP A 149 1.38 1.45 -12.68
N PHE A 150 2.00 1.30 -11.54
CA PHE A 150 2.97 0.24 -11.29
C PHE A 150 2.55 -0.54 -10.03
N MET A 151 2.07 -1.77 -10.24
CA MET A 151 1.70 -2.68 -9.17
C MET A 151 2.96 -3.27 -8.54
N LEU A 152 3.10 -3.09 -7.22
CA LEU A 152 4.14 -3.71 -6.42
C LEU A 152 3.64 -5.04 -5.85
N ALA A 153 4.53 -6.01 -5.74
CA ALA A 153 4.16 -7.32 -5.20
C ALA A 153 3.83 -7.23 -3.70
N ASN A 154 2.68 -7.74 -3.32
CA ASN A 154 2.30 -8.00 -1.94
C ASN A 154 1.68 -9.39 -1.84
N PRO A 155 2.48 -10.45 -1.63
CA PRO A 155 1.98 -11.81 -1.57
C PRO A 155 1.39 -12.19 -0.19
N VAL A 156 1.37 -11.27 0.77
CA VAL A 156 1.15 -11.61 2.17
C VAL A 156 -0.28 -11.35 2.63
N TYR A 157 -0.85 -10.20 2.28
CA TYR A 157 -2.20 -9.80 2.70
C TYR A 157 -2.78 -8.74 1.76
N GLY A 158 -4.08 -8.53 1.86
CA GLY A 158 -4.75 -7.46 1.13
C GLY A 158 -6.12 -7.88 0.61
N HIS A 159 -6.78 -6.97 -0.09
CA HIS A 159 -8.10 -7.25 -0.67
C HIS A 159 -8.07 -8.39 -1.71
N TRP A 160 -6.93 -8.67 -2.33
CA TRP A 160 -6.76 -9.80 -3.23
C TRP A 160 -6.98 -11.12 -2.48
N GLU A 161 -6.42 -11.24 -1.28
CA GLU A 161 -6.58 -12.41 -0.43
C GLU A 161 -8.02 -12.54 0.06
N GLN A 162 -8.60 -11.43 0.56
CA GLN A 162 -9.97 -11.41 1.05
C GLN A 162 -10.99 -11.76 -0.04
N SER A 163 -10.72 -11.40 -1.29
CA SER A 163 -11.59 -11.73 -2.41
C SER A 163 -11.66 -13.24 -2.71
N ILE A 164 -10.68 -14.03 -2.26
CA ILE A 164 -10.66 -15.49 -2.42
C ILE A 164 -11.77 -16.14 -1.60
N TYR A 165 -12.07 -15.61 -0.42
CA TYR A 165 -13.08 -16.12 0.50
C TYR A 165 -14.24 -15.15 0.73
N GLY A 166 -14.53 -14.31 -0.26
CA GLY A 166 -15.72 -13.44 -0.27
C GLY A 166 -15.77 -12.40 0.84
N PHE A 167 -14.62 -12.01 1.41
CA PHE A 167 -14.50 -11.08 2.55
C PHE A 167 -15.17 -11.59 3.83
N GLU A 168 -15.35 -12.89 3.95
CA GLU A 168 -15.89 -13.50 5.17
C GLU A 168 -14.84 -13.52 6.29
N LEU A 169 -15.31 -13.45 7.53
CA LEU A 169 -14.46 -13.62 8.71
C LEU A 169 -14.27 -15.12 8.97
N LEU A 170 -13.26 -15.70 8.38
CA LEU A 170 -12.91 -17.10 8.52
C LEU A 170 -11.74 -17.29 9.51
N ASP A 171 -11.70 -18.46 10.15
CA ASP A 171 -10.50 -18.93 10.86
C ASP A 171 -9.37 -19.27 9.87
N GLU A 172 -8.15 -19.46 10.36
CA GLU A 172 -6.98 -19.69 9.53
C GLU A 172 -7.02 -21.01 8.75
N GLU A 173 -7.66 -22.04 9.29
CA GLU A 173 -7.85 -23.33 8.60
C GLU A 173 -8.80 -23.16 7.40
N SER A 174 -9.93 -22.50 7.61
CA SER A 174 -10.92 -22.20 6.54
C SER A 174 -10.33 -21.29 5.47
N LYS A 175 -9.55 -20.27 5.84
CA LYS A 175 -8.82 -19.43 4.87
C LYS A 175 -7.84 -20.25 4.04
N THR A 176 -7.08 -21.12 4.68
CA THR A 176 -6.11 -21.99 4.01
C THR A 176 -6.81 -22.90 3.01
N LYS A 177 -7.92 -23.52 3.42
CA LYS A 177 -8.74 -24.37 2.55
C LYS A 177 -9.24 -23.59 1.33
N ALA A 178 -9.84 -22.40 1.54
CA ALA A 178 -10.32 -21.55 0.45
C ALA A 178 -9.20 -21.16 -0.51
N LYS A 179 -7.99 -20.84 0.00
CA LYS A 179 -6.83 -20.54 -0.85
C LYS A 179 -6.41 -21.74 -1.70
N LEU A 180 -6.35 -22.95 -1.10
CA LEU A 180 -5.98 -24.17 -1.82
C LEU A 180 -7.00 -24.53 -2.92
N GLU A 181 -8.28 -24.36 -2.67
CA GLU A 181 -9.36 -24.59 -3.65
C GLU A 181 -9.28 -23.61 -4.83
N ASN A 182 -8.72 -22.44 -4.62
CA ASN A 182 -8.57 -21.41 -5.65
C ASN A 182 -7.19 -21.42 -6.36
N ILE A 183 -6.28 -22.30 -5.97
CA ILE A 183 -5.04 -22.50 -6.72
C ILE A 183 -5.40 -23.13 -8.07
N ARG A 184 -5.18 -22.37 -9.14
CA ARG A 184 -5.32 -22.86 -10.51
C ARG A 184 -3.98 -23.47 -10.92
N VAL A 185 -3.95 -24.78 -11.00
CA VAL A 185 -2.86 -25.52 -11.66
C VAL A 185 -3.19 -25.51 -13.16
N ASN A 186 -2.45 -24.73 -13.93
CA ASN A 186 -2.52 -24.77 -15.40
C ASN A 186 -1.67 -25.93 -15.91
#